data_67debeb98754b9e111d4a53f4a98221c
#
_entry.id   67debeb98754b9e111d4a53f4a98221c
#
_cell.length_a   1.000
_cell.length_b   1.000
_cell.length_c   1.000
_cell.angle_alpha   90.00
_cell.angle_beta   90.00
_cell.angle_gamma   90.00
#
_symmetry.space_group_name_H-M   'P 1'
#
loop_
_entity.id
_entity.type
_entity.pdbx_description
1 polymer ?
#
loop_
_entity_poly.entity_id
_entity_poly.type
_entity_poly.pdbx_seq_one_letter_code
_entity_poly.pdbx_strand_id
1 'polypeptide(L)'
;MLHTNINDIFTPKVLEDLLPLQRSDEFFEALYGDADEGAYNISLSFNNYDTAQNRLFFEIQLHERPGKCLACNLTYGLPQVFSRHPLINIQGLVEKIVTLLGVDIKSSGWELGRTRTPAANMHTIPLTIRLRQLK
;
A
#
# COMPACT_ATOMS: atom_id res chain seq x y z
N MET A 1 19.11 14.41 -4.02
CA MET A 1 18.34 14.31 -5.27
C MET A 1 18.42 12.91 -5.84
N LEU A 2 17.29 12.40 -6.30
CA LEU A 2 17.23 11.08 -6.90
C LEU A 2 17.62 11.16 -8.37
N HIS A 3 18.65 10.43 -8.75
CA HIS A 3 19.11 10.36 -10.14
C HIS A 3 18.55 9.15 -10.88
N THR A 4 18.10 8.13 -10.13
CA THR A 4 17.53 6.93 -10.70
C THR A 4 16.07 7.20 -11.08
N ASN A 5 15.65 6.60 -12.19
CA ASN A 5 14.24 6.66 -12.55
C ASN A 5 13.43 5.85 -11.54
N ILE A 6 12.57 6.52 -10.82
CA ILE A 6 11.76 5.90 -9.76
C ILE A 6 10.92 4.76 -10.33
N ASN A 7 10.43 4.89 -11.56
CA ASN A 7 9.63 3.83 -12.20
C ASN A 7 10.44 2.54 -12.39
N ASP A 8 11.75 2.64 -12.54
CA ASP A 8 12.60 1.46 -12.68
C ASP A 8 12.84 0.76 -11.35
N ILE A 9 12.65 1.47 -10.24
CA ILE A 9 12.78 0.88 -8.90
C ILE A 9 11.53 0.07 -8.56
N PHE A 10 10.35 0.65 -8.80
CA PHE A 10 9.08 0.05 -8.39
C PHE A 10 8.46 -0.76 -9.52
N THR A 11 9.15 -1.86 -9.89
CA THR A 11 8.63 -2.82 -10.86
C THR A 11 7.50 -3.65 -10.24
N PRO A 12 6.68 -4.34 -11.05
CA PRO A 12 5.64 -5.21 -10.49
C PRO A 12 6.16 -6.24 -9.50
N LYS A 13 7.35 -6.80 -9.77
CA LYS A 13 7.94 -7.78 -8.86
C LYS A 13 8.32 -7.14 -7.52
N VAL A 14 8.91 -5.96 -7.55
CA VAL A 14 9.30 -5.24 -6.33
C VAL A 14 8.05 -4.87 -5.52
N LEU A 15 7.02 -4.41 -6.19
CA LEU A 15 5.77 -4.06 -5.52
C LEU A 15 5.12 -5.28 -4.85
N GLU A 16 5.17 -6.44 -5.50
CA GLU A 16 4.66 -7.67 -4.90
C GLU A 16 5.51 -8.11 -3.71
N ASP A 17 6.83 -7.96 -3.81
CA ASP A 17 7.71 -8.28 -2.69
C ASP A 17 7.47 -7.37 -1.49
N LEU A 18 7.11 -6.10 -1.73
CA LEU A 18 6.83 -5.14 -0.67
C LEU A 18 5.52 -5.46 0.05
N LEU A 19 4.51 -5.89 -0.70
CA LEU A 19 3.20 -6.24 -0.14
C LEU A 19 2.69 -7.50 -0.82
N PRO A 20 3.15 -8.69 -0.36
CA PRO A 20 2.78 -9.96 -0.99
C PRO A 20 1.30 -10.29 -0.85
N LEU A 21 0.75 -10.98 -1.85
CA LEU A 21 -0.65 -11.40 -1.83
C LEU A 21 -1.01 -12.23 -0.61
N GLN A 22 -0.09 -13.05 -0.13
CA GLN A 22 -0.34 -13.87 1.06
C GLN A 22 -0.61 -13.01 2.31
N ARG A 23 -0.22 -11.74 2.29
CA ARG A 23 -0.51 -10.83 3.39
C ARG A 23 -2.02 -10.65 3.56
N SER A 24 -2.77 -10.75 2.47
CA SER A 24 -4.23 -10.69 2.49
C SER A 24 -4.80 -11.85 3.31
N ASP A 25 -4.29 -13.07 3.07
CA ASP A 25 -4.74 -14.25 3.80
C ASP A 25 -4.40 -14.14 5.28
N GLU A 26 -3.20 -13.65 5.60
CA GLU A 26 -2.79 -13.45 6.99
C GLU A 26 -3.70 -12.44 7.69
N PHE A 27 -4.02 -11.36 6.99
CA PHE A 27 -4.88 -10.31 7.54
C PHE A 27 -6.29 -10.86 7.83
N PHE A 28 -6.88 -11.59 6.89
CA PHE A 28 -8.24 -12.11 7.07
C PHE A 28 -8.28 -13.25 8.08
N GLU A 29 -7.23 -14.06 8.16
CA GLU A 29 -7.14 -15.07 9.19
C GLU A 29 -7.10 -14.44 10.58
N ALA A 30 -6.34 -13.35 10.74
CA ALA A 30 -6.29 -12.63 12.01
C ALA A 30 -7.63 -11.97 12.35
N LEU A 31 -8.36 -11.50 11.32
CA LEU A 31 -9.60 -10.75 11.53
C LEU A 31 -10.81 -11.69 11.77
N TYR A 32 -10.88 -12.79 11.02
CA TYR A 32 -12.05 -13.68 11.05
C TYR A 32 -11.73 -15.09 11.54
N GLY A 33 -10.45 -15.43 11.69
CA GLY A 33 -10.05 -16.79 12.01
C GLY A 33 -9.98 -17.72 10.81
N ASP A 34 -10.27 -17.21 9.60
CA ASP A 34 -10.29 -18.00 8.37
C ASP A 34 -9.95 -17.09 7.18
N ALA A 35 -8.86 -17.40 6.49
CA ALA A 35 -8.42 -16.62 5.33
C ALA A 35 -9.47 -16.62 4.21
N ASP A 36 -10.25 -17.68 4.07
CA ASP A 36 -11.25 -17.80 3.01
C ASP A 36 -12.45 -16.87 3.20
N GLU A 37 -12.62 -16.29 4.39
CA GLU A 37 -13.69 -15.33 4.65
C GLU A 37 -13.40 -13.95 4.06
N GLY A 38 -12.17 -13.72 3.59
CA GLY A 38 -11.80 -12.44 3.00
C GLY A 38 -12.43 -12.20 1.66
N ALA A 39 -12.92 -10.98 1.44
CA ALA A 39 -13.60 -10.60 0.21
C ALA A 39 -12.67 -10.05 -0.87
N TYR A 40 -11.41 -9.76 -0.54
CA TYR A 40 -10.51 -9.12 -1.49
C TYR A 40 -9.05 -9.50 -1.23
N ASN A 41 -8.24 -9.31 -2.26
CA ASN A 41 -6.78 -9.41 -2.16
C ASN A 41 -6.21 -8.00 -2.08
N ILE A 42 -5.13 -7.85 -1.33
CA ILE A 42 -4.47 -6.57 -1.09
C ILE A 42 -3.17 -6.56 -1.88
N SER A 43 -2.95 -5.50 -2.67
CA SER A 43 -1.71 -5.34 -3.42
C SER A 43 -1.28 -3.88 -3.41
N LEU A 44 -0.05 -3.62 -3.84
CA LEU A 44 0.53 -2.28 -3.86
C LEU A 44 0.77 -1.85 -5.30
N SER A 45 0.44 -0.61 -5.61
CA SER A 45 0.69 0.01 -6.91
C SER A 45 1.42 1.32 -6.70
N PHE A 46 2.35 1.64 -7.59
CA PHE A 46 3.06 2.91 -7.58
C PHE A 46 2.43 3.86 -8.59
N ASN A 47 2.10 5.08 -8.16
CA ASN A 47 1.49 6.07 -9.05
C ASN A 47 2.53 7.03 -9.62
N ASN A 48 3.18 7.81 -8.75
CA ASN A 48 4.16 8.78 -9.23
C ASN A 48 4.99 9.35 -8.09
N TYR A 49 6.03 10.07 -8.48
CA TYR A 49 6.88 10.83 -7.57
C TYR A 49 6.77 12.31 -7.93
N ASP A 50 6.35 13.12 -6.95
CA ASP A 50 6.27 14.58 -7.11
C ASP A 50 7.59 15.19 -6.69
N THR A 51 8.39 15.60 -7.67
CA THR A 51 9.72 16.17 -7.40
C THR A 51 9.64 17.52 -6.71
N ALA A 52 8.61 18.30 -6.96
CA ALA A 52 8.46 19.63 -6.37
C ALA A 52 8.22 19.56 -4.87
N GLN A 53 7.41 18.60 -4.43
CA GLN A 53 7.05 18.45 -3.03
C GLN A 53 7.79 17.32 -2.33
N ASN A 54 8.58 16.56 -3.09
CA ASN A 54 9.36 15.42 -2.60
C ASN A 54 8.46 14.37 -1.92
N ARG A 55 7.43 13.94 -2.66
CA ARG A 55 6.44 12.98 -2.18
C ARG A 55 6.30 11.82 -3.15
N LEU A 56 6.17 10.63 -2.59
CA LEU A 56 5.84 9.43 -3.34
C LEU A 56 4.36 9.13 -3.18
N PHE A 57 3.71 8.74 -4.27
CA PHE A 57 2.30 8.38 -4.26
C PHE A 57 2.15 6.92 -4.68
N PHE A 58 1.58 6.13 -3.78
CA PHE A 58 1.24 4.74 -4.00
C PHE A 58 -0.25 4.54 -3.81
N GLU A 59 -0.75 3.40 -4.22
CA GLU A 59 -2.11 2.96 -3.90
C GLU A 59 -2.05 1.55 -3.34
N ILE A 60 -2.81 1.33 -2.26
CA ILE A 60 -3.12 -0.01 -1.80
C ILE A 60 -4.39 -0.41 -2.54
N GLN A 61 -4.32 -1.46 -3.34
CA GLN A 61 -5.43 -1.91 -4.17
C GLN A 61 -6.12 -3.10 -3.52
N LEU A 62 -7.44 -3.06 -3.48
CA LEU A 62 -8.27 -4.12 -2.94
C LEU A 62 -9.02 -4.73 -4.11
N HIS A 63 -8.65 -5.96 -4.49
CA HIS A 63 -9.22 -6.66 -5.64
C HIS A 63 -10.20 -7.72 -5.17
N GLU A 64 -11.43 -7.67 -5.66
CA GLU A 64 -12.46 -8.63 -5.31
C GLU A 64 -12.01 -10.05 -5.60
N ARG A 65 -12.24 -10.96 -4.62
CA ARG A 65 -11.96 -12.38 -4.82
C ARG A 65 -13.13 -13.03 -5.55
N PRO A 66 -12.87 -14.08 -6.36
CA PRO A 66 -13.95 -14.80 -7.04
C PRO A 66 -15.01 -15.30 -6.05
N GLY A 67 -16.27 -15.07 -6.41
CA GLY A 67 -17.39 -15.50 -5.56
C GLY A 67 -17.67 -14.63 -4.36
N LYS A 68 -16.92 -13.54 -4.18
CA LYS A 68 -17.10 -12.59 -3.07
C LYS A 68 -17.63 -11.28 -3.61
N CYS A 69 -18.09 -10.42 -2.68
CA CYS A 69 -18.63 -9.11 -3.04
C CYS A 69 -17.84 -8.02 -2.32
N LEU A 70 -16.94 -7.35 -3.05
CA LEU A 70 -16.16 -6.25 -2.49
C LEU A 70 -17.07 -5.05 -2.17
N ALA A 71 -18.01 -4.75 -3.06
CA ALA A 71 -18.92 -3.62 -2.87
C ALA A 71 -19.83 -3.78 -1.66
N CYS A 72 -20.02 -5.01 -1.19
CA CYS A 72 -20.83 -5.30 0.00
C CYS A 72 -20.05 -5.07 1.30
N ASN A 73 -18.73 -4.86 1.20
CA ASN A 73 -17.87 -4.67 2.36
C ASN A 73 -17.67 -3.19 2.63
N LEU A 74 -17.54 -2.86 3.92
CA LEU A 74 -17.32 -1.46 4.34
C LEU A 74 -15.81 -1.19 4.29
N THR A 75 -15.34 -0.68 3.15
CA THR A 75 -13.91 -0.41 2.98
C THR A 75 -13.51 1.00 3.42
N TYR A 76 -14.45 1.87 3.70
CA TYR A 76 -14.15 3.26 4.05
C TYR A 76 -13.43 3.41 5.39
N GLY A 77 -13.58 2.45 6.28
CA GLY A 77 -12.85 2.45 7.56
C GLY A 77 -11.48 1.81 7.51
N LEU A 78 -11.12 1.19 6.39
CA LEU A 78 -9.86 0.46 6.27
C LEU A 78 -8.61 1.32 6.38
N PRO A 79 -8.58 2.60 5.90
CA PRO A 79 -7.37 3.39 6.10
C PRO A 79 -6.95 3.47 7.56
N GLN A 80 -7.90 3.62 8.49
CA GLN A 80 -7.59 3.63 9.92
C GLN A 80 -7.13 2.27 10.41
N VAL A 81 -7.78 1.20 9.95
CA VAL A 81 -7.40 -0.16 10.32
C VAL A 81 -5.99 -0.47 9.81
N PHE A 82 -5.73 -0.19 8.53
CA PHE A 82 -4.44 -0.51 7.92
C PHE A 82 -3.30 0.28 8.55
N SER A 83 -3.56 1.53 8.95
CA SER A 83 -2.51 2.35 9.56
C SER A 83 -2.03 1.81 10.90
N ARG A 84 -2.82 0.94 11.54
CA ARG A 84 -2.53 0.42 12.89
C ARG A 84 -2.32 -1.08 12.93
N HIS A 85 -2.76 -1.82 11.90
CA HIS A 85 -2.75 -3.28 11.95
C HIS A 85 -1.32 -3.81 11.78
N PRO A 86 -0.81 -4.63 12.72
CA PRO A 86 0.58 -5.09 12.66
C PRO A 86 0.89 -6.02 11.48
N LEU A 87 -0.09 -6.74 10.94
CA LEU A 87 0.13 -7.60 9.78
C LEU A 87 0.21 -6.80 8.49
N ILE A 88 -0.56 -5.73 8.38
CA ILE A 88 -0.45 -4.81 7.24
C ILE A 88 0.83 -3.97 7.38
N ASN A 89 1.08 -3.46 8.59
CA ASN A 89 2.34 -2.80 8.95
C ASN A 89 2.79 -1.75 7.94
N ILE A 90 1.99 -0.70 7.79
CA ILE A 90 2.30 0.37 6.82
C ILE A 90 3.62 1.06 7.16
N GLN A 91 3.91 1.27 8.44
CA GLN A 91 5.19 1.88 8.83
C GLN A 91 6.38 1.05 8.33
N GLY A 92 6.34 -0.27 8.48
CA GLY A 92 7.39 -1.14 7.98
C GLY A 92 7.46 -1.14 6.46
N LEU A 93 6.32 -1.06 5.78
CA LEU A 93 6.26 -0.96 4.33
C LEU A 93 6.94 0.33 3.85
N VAL A 94 6.62 1.46 4.50
CA VAL A 94 7.23 2.75 4.17
C VAL A 94 8.75 2.69 4.36
N GLU A 95 9.22 2.07 5.43
CA GLU A 95 10.66 1.94 5.69
C GLU A 95 11.35 1.12 4.59
N LYS A 96 10.71 0.04 4.14
CA LYS A 96 11.26 -0.77 3.05
C LYS A 96 11.30 0.01 1.73
N ILE A 97 10.25 0.77 1.44
CA ILE A 97 10.19 1.60 0.24
C ILE A 97 11.33 2.61 0.26
N VAL A 98 11.51 3.30 1.36
CA VAL A 98 12.54 4.35 1.47
C VAL A 98 13.94 3.74 1.38
N THR A 99 14.14 2.55 1.95
CA THR A 99 15.42 1.84 1.85
C THR A 99 15.81 1.58 0.39
N LEU A 100 14.84 1.29 -0.47
CA LEU A 100 15.10 1.07 -1.90
C LEU A 100 15.58 2.33 -2.60
N LEU A 101 15.30 3.51 -2.05
CA LEU A 101 15.69 4.79 -2.65
C LEU A 101 17.14 5.17 -2.32
N GLY A 102 17.72 4.60 -1.26
CA GLY A 102 19.10 4.85 -0.88
C GLY A 102 19.25 5.29 0.56
N VAL A 103 20.51 5.31 1.02
CA VAL A 103 20.82 5.59 2.43
C VAL A 103 20.68 7.06 2.79
N ASP A 104 20.69 7.95 1.78
CA ASP A 104 20.62 9.39 2.02
C ASP A 104 19.20 9.93 2.07
N ILE A 105 18.21 9.05 1.97
CA ILE A 105 16.81 9.46 1.92
C ILE A 105 16.05 8.81 3.08
N LYS A 106 15.23 9.63 3.74
CA LYS A 106 14.39 9.17 4.84
C LYS A 106 12.96 9.64 4.63
N SER A 107 12.03 8.95 5.25
CA SER A 107 10.65 9.41 5.30
C SER A 107 10.52 10.47 6.40
N SER A 108 9.84 11.57 6.09
CA SER A 108 9.46 12.55 7.10
C SER A 108 8.03 12.33 7.58
N GLY A 109 7.36 11.32 7.06
CA GLY A 109 6.01 10.96 7.44
C GLY A 109 5.25 10.33 6.28
N TRP A 110 4.13 9.73 6.61
CA TRP A 110 3.25 9.13 5.60
C TRP A 110 1.81 9.24 6.07
N GLU A 111 0.88 9.09 5.12
CA GLU A 111 -0.54 9.09 5.45
C GLU A 111 -1.31 8.26 4.44
N LEU A 112 -2.44 7.70 4.90
CA LEU A 112 -3.39 7.02 4.04
C LEU A 112 -4.56 7.95 3.79
N GLY A 113 -4.97 8.05 2.52
CA GLY A 113 -6.12 8.83 2.15
C GLY A 113 -7.41 8.02 2.26
N ARG A 114 -8.50 8.60 1.77
CA ARG A 114 -9.80 7.94 1.80
C ARG A 114 -9.86 6.79 0.81
N THR A 115 -10.59 5.74 1.17
CA THR A 115 -10.88 4.65 0.24
C THR A 115 -11.62 5.20 -0.97
N ARG A 116 -11.18 4.83 -2.15
CA ARG A 116 -11.82 5.17 -3.43
C ARG A 116 -12.38 3.91 -4.05
N THR A 117 -13.42 4.08 -4.85
CA THR A 117 -14.14 2.95 -5.47
C THR A 117 -14.19 3.12 -6.99
N PRO A 118 -13.02 2.98 -7.68
CA PRO A 118 -12.99 3.14 -9.14
C PRO A 118 -13.85 2.12 -9.88
N ALA A 119 -14.09 0.95 -9.27
CA ALA A 119 -14.95 -0.07 -9.84
C ALA A 119 -15.58 -0.88 -8.70
N ALA A 120 -16.66 -1.59 -8.99
CA ALA A 120 -17.31 -2.42 -7.97
C ALA A 120 -16.41 -3.53 -7.48
N ASN A 121 -15.50 -4.01 -8.33
CA ASN A 121 -14.58 -5.12 -8.00
C ASN A 121 -13.18 -4.66 -7.62
N MET A 122 -12.94 -3.37 -7.52
CA MET A 122 -11.64 -2.84 -7.09
C MET A 122 -11.80 -1.53 -6.34
N HIS A 123 -11.32 -1.50 -5.11
CA HIS A 123 -11.24 -0.27 -4.31
C HIS A 123 -9.76 0.06 -4.09
N THR A 124 -9.47 1.33 -3.82
CA THR A 124 -8.08 1.76 -3.61
C THR A 124 -7.98 2.67 -2.39
N ILE A 125 -6.83 2.60 -1.73
CA ILE A 125 -6.50 3.49 -0.60
C ILE A 125 -5.19 4.18 -0.96
N PRO A 126 -5.20 5.52 -1.15
CA PRO A 126 -3.96 6.23 -1.48
C PRO A 126 -2.99 6.23 -0.30
N LEU A 127 -1.72 6.02 -0.59
CA LEU A 127 -0.63 6.12 0.39
C LEU A 127 0.32 7.21 -0.10
N THR A 128 0.49 8.25 0.69
CA THR A 128 1.42 9.34 0.41
C THR A 128 2.58 9.25 1.37
N ILE A 129 3.82 9.25 0.84
CA ILE A 129 5.04 9.21 1.64
C ILE A 129 5.80 10.51 1.39
N ARG A 130 6.05 11.26 2.46
CA ARG A 130 6.86 12.47 2.37
C ARG A 130 8.31 12.08 2.60
N LEU A 131 9.18 12.56 1.73
CA LEU A 131 10.61 12.25 1.79
C LEU A 131 11.40 13.48 2.22
N ARG A 132 12.54 13.21 2.84
CA ARG A 132 13.56 14.23 3.06
C ARG A 132 14.91 13.63 2.75
N GLN A 133 15.80 14.46 2.25
CA GLN A 133 17.14 14.07 1.93
C GLN A 133 18.05 14.38 3.12
N LEU A 134 18.84 13.38 3.49
CA LEU A 134 19.86 13.58 4.52
C LEU A 134 21.12 14.11 3.88
N LYS A 135 21.76 15.02 4.54
CA LYS A 135 23.01 15.61 4.04
C LYS A 135 24.06 15.54 5.09
#